data_a692053efdc40db8dac364fb9b2c0b2b
#
_entry.id   a692053efdc40db8dac364fb9b2c0b2b
#
_cell.length_a   1.000
_cell.length_b   1.000
_cell.length_c   1.000
_cell.angle_alpha   90.00
_cell.angle_beta   90.00
_cell.angle_gamma   90.00
#
_symmetry.space_group_name_H-M   'P 1'
#
loop_
_entity.id
_entity.type
_entity.pdbx_description
1 polymer ?
#
loop_
_entity_poly.entity_id
_entity_poly.type
_entity_poly.pdbx_seq_one_letter_code
_entity_poly.pdbx_strand_id
1 'polypeptide(L)'
;MKKQTTDQNAVTKEKEAVEKKEQQLKESEQKLEQKQQELQNNQQQQQTLISDLHTKVAKVDSEIEGLEESKGILENQRQAVQKAIEEEKRAEEARKAEEARKAEEARKQAATPAQAAPVPHDTNVGGFIKPAAGSKTSGFGVRSIDNHKGIDIAASGTVPIIAAADGVVIRSELSSSYGNVVYLSHRINGKTYTTVYAHMSSRSVSNGQTVKQGTQLGFMGNTGQSYGQHLHFELHLGEWNVGKTNAVDPSPYIGL
;
A
#
# COMPACT_ATOMS: atom_id res chain seq x y z
N MET A 1 -2.96 -88.30 54.17
CA MET A 1 -2.00 -87.81 53.14
C MET A 1 -2.60 -87.33 51.82
N LYS A 2 -3.55 -88.04 51.21
CA LYS A 2 -4.10 -87.62 49.89
C LYS A 2 -4.87 -86.25 49.89
N LYS A 3 -5.52 -85.83 50.97
CA LYS A 3 -6.24 -84.61 51.07
C LYS A 3 -5.33 -83.35 51.12
N GLN A 4 -4.20 -83.48 51.88
CA GLN A 4 -3.19 -82.44 52.03
C GLN A 4 -2.47 -82.08 50.70
N THR A 5 -2.24 -83.10 49.85
CA THR A 5 -1.58 -82.93 48.54
C THR A 5 -2.54 -82.25 47.55
N THR A 6 -3.85 -82.49 47.61
CA THR A 6 -4.88 -81.86 46.76
C THR A 6 -5.07 -80.38 47.09
N ASP A 7 -5.07 -80.03 48.37
CA ASP A 7 -5.16 -78.65 48.85
C ASP A 7 -3.88 -77.85 48.53
N GLN A 8 -2.72 -78.40 48.60
CA GLN A 8 -1.45 -77.82 48.18
C GLN A 8 -1.43 -77.56 46.68
N ASN A 9 -1.90 -78.49 45.86
CA ASN A 9 -1.99 -78.27 44.39
C ASN A 9 -2.99 -77.24 44.00
N ALA A 10 -4.13 -77.05 44.70
CA ALA A 10 -5.08 -76.04 44.52
C ALA A 10 -4.52 -74.61 44.80
N VAL A 11 -3.83 -74.49 45.97
CA VAL A 11 -3.17 -73.21 46.35
C VAL A 11 -2.06 -72.84 45.35
N THR A 12 -1.29 -73.82 44.87
CA THR A 12 -0.25 -73.53 43.85
C THR A 12 -0.85 -73.04 42.54
N LYS A 13 -1.96 -73.61 42.07
CA LYS A 13 -2.68 -73.14 40.86
C LYS A 13 -3.29 -71.75 41.03
N GLU A 14 -3.85 -71.47 42.21
CA GLU A 14 -4.32 -70.16 42.52
C GLU A 14 -3.21 -69.11 42.53
N LYS A 15 -2.08 -69.43 43.10
CA LYS A 15 -0.90 -68.58 43.14
C LYS A 15 -0.39 -68.24 41.70
N GLU A 16 -0.24 -69.30 40.88
CA GLU A 16 0.15 -69.09 39.46
C GLU A 16 -0.88 -68.27 38.69
N ALA A 17 -2.19 -68.40 38.95
CA ALA A 17 -3.25 -67.59 38.33
C ALA A 17 -3.20 -66.16 38.78
N VAL A 18 -2.87 -65.86 40.04
CA VAL A 18 -2.68 -64.54 40.57
C VAL A 18 -1.44 -63.89 39.97
N GLU A 19 -0.31 -64.53 39.94
CA GLU A 19 0.93 -64.04 39.33
C GLU A 19 0.72 -63.68 37.82
N LYS A 20 -0.01 -64.55 37.11
CA LYS A 20 -0.36 -64.26 35.69
C LYS A 20 -1.25 -63.03 35.53
N LYS A 21 -2.24 -62.83 36.42
CA LYS A 21 -3.08 -61.66 36.43
C LYS A 21 -2.31 -60.36 36.77
N GLU A 22 -1.41 -60.44 37.75
CA GLU A 22 -0.52 -59.35 38.11
C GLU A 22 0.35 -58.93 36.94
N GLN A 23 0.92 -59.89 36.22
CA GLN A 23 1.72 -59.62 35.03
C GLN A 23 0.89 -58.97 33.92
N GLN A 24 -0.34 -59.45 33.66
CA GLN A 24 -1.25 -58.86 32.68
C GLN A 24 -1.69 -57.45 33.09
N LEU A 25 -1.91 -57.19 34.36
CA LEU A 25 -2.22 -55.88 34.88
C LEU A 25 -1.07 -54.91 34.64
N LYS A 26 0.15 -55.30 34.97
CA LYS A 26 1.36 -54.50 34.73
C LYS A 26 1.57 -54.14 33.25
N GLU A 27 1.37 -55.13 32.34
CA GLU A 27 1.43 -54.89 30.92
C GLU A 27 0.32 -53.92 30.42
N SER A 28 -0.86 -54.02 31.01
CA SER A 28 -1.98 -53.11 30.71
C SER A 28 -1.73 -51.70 31.19
N GLU A 29 -1.16 -51.54 32.39
CA GLU A 29 -0.73 -50.26 32.94
C GLU A 29 0.34 -49.60 32.05
N GLN A 30 1.34 -50.33 31.65
CA GLN A 30 2.36 -49.79 30.72
C GLN A 30 1.78 -49.35 29.38
N LYS A 31 0.84 -50.11 28.81
CA LYS A 31 0.14 -49.70 27.55
C LYS A 31 -0.71 -48.46 27.76
N LEU A 32 -1.36 -48.33 28.90
CA LEU A 32 -2.15 -47.15 29.23
C LEU A 32 -1.26 -45.92 29.34
N GLU A 33 -0.14 -46.03 30.01
CA GLU A 33 0.83 -44.93 30.14
C GLU A 33 1.38 -44.48 28.77
N GLN A 34 1.74 -45.44 27.90
CA GLN A 34 2.18 -45.17 26.55
C GLN A 34 1.10 -44.43 25.74
N LYS A 35 -0.17 -44.85 25.83
CA LYS A 35 -1.26 -44.16 25.15
C LYS A 35 -1.55 -42.78 25.70
N GLN A 36 -1.40 -42.58 26.99
CA GLN A 36 -1.53 -41.24 27.60
C GLN A 36 -0.44 -40.29 27.08
N GLN A 37 0.79 -40.78 26.98
CA GLN A 37 1.92 -40.02 26.44
C GLN A 37 1.70 -39.65 24.94
N GLU A 38 1.24 -40.63 24.15
CA GLU A 38 0.90 -40.42 22.74
C GLU A 38 -0.23 -39.38 22.58
N LEU A 39 -1.29 -39.48 23.40
CA LEU A 39 -2.39 -38.54 23.40
C LEU A 39 -1.91 -37.10 23.73
N GLN A 40 -1.05 -36.96 24.71
CA GLN A 40 -0.48 -35.68 25.11
C GLN A 40 0.38 -35.06 24.00
N ASN A 41 1.20 -35.87 23.35
CA ASN A 41 1.99 -35.42 22.19
C ASN A 41 1.10 -34.99 21.03
N ASN A 42 0.05 -35.75 20.72
CA ASN A 42 -0.92 -35.39 19.66
C ASN A 42 -1.65 -34.10 19.98
N GLN A 43 -2.07 -33.86 21.23
CA GLN A 43 -2.69 -32.62 21.66
C GLN A 43 -1.73 -31.42 21.50
N GLN A 44 -0.46 -31.61 21.83
CA GLN A 44 0.54 -30.56 21.67
C GLN A 44 0.79 -30.23 20.20
N GLN A 45 0.87 -31.24 19.33
CA GLN A 45 0.97 -31.04 17.88
C GLN A 45 -0.25 -30.33 17.30
N GLN A 46 -1.46 -30.69 17.73
CA GLN A 46 -2.69 -30.01 17.31
C GLN A 46 -2.69 -28.54 17.71
N GLN A 47 -2.27 -28.19 18.94
CA GLN A 47 -2.19 -26.81 19.39
C GLN A 47 -1.21 -25.99 18.55
N THR A 48 -0.04 -26.56 18.24
CA THR A 48 0.95 -25.91 17.37
C THR A 48 0.37 -25.67 15.98
N LEU A 49 -0.27 -26.66 15.39
CA LEU A 49 -0.90 -26.55 14.06
C LEU A 49 -2.02 -25.49 14.02
N ILE A 50 -2.83 -25.42 15.08
CA ILE A 50 -3.87 -24.39 15.22
C ILE A 50 -3.25 -22.98 15.29
N SER A 51 -2.17 -22.81 16.05
CA SER A 51 -1.45 -21.54 16.14
C SER A 51 -0.86 -21.11 14.80
N ASP A 52 -0.23 -22.04 14.09
CA ASP A 52 0.32 -21.79 12.74
C ASP A 52 -0.77 -21.43 11.74
N LEU A 53 -1.92 -22.10 11.84
CA LEU A 53 -3.07 -21.83 10.99
C LEU A 53 -3.63 -20.42 11.22
N HIS A 54 -3.78 -20.02 12.50
CA HIS A 54 -4.23 -18.67 12.84
C HIS A 54 -3.28 -17.60 12.29
N THR A 55 -1.97 -17.83 12.37
CA THR A 55 -0.96 -16.91 11.81
C THR A 55 -1.09 -16.80 10.28
N LYS A 56 -1.31 -17.91 9.60
CA LYS A 56 -1.53 -17.92 8.13
C LYS A 56 -2.83 -17.24 7.74
N VAL A 57 -3.92 -17.45 8.48
CA VAL A 57 -5.20 -16.79 8.24
C VAL A 57 -5.04 -15.27 8.38
N ALA A 58 -4.46 -14.79 9.48
CA ALA A 58 -4.22 -13.36 9.66
C ALA A 58 -3.36 -12.72 8.54
N LYS A 59 -2.39 -13.47 8.01
CA LYS A 59 -1.59 -13.01 6.87
C LYS A 59 -2.43 -12.92 5.59
N VAL A 60 -3.26 -13.91 5.31
CA VAL A 60 -4.14 -13.91 4.13
C VAL A 60 -5.18 -12.80 4.23
N ASP A 61 -5.76 -12.55 5.41
CA ASP A 61 -6.69 -11.45 5.62
C ASP A 61 -6.05 -10.10 5.33
N SER A 62 -4.81 -9.88 5.79
CA SER A 62 -4.05 -8.66 5.48
C SER A 62 -3.74 -8.52 3.98
N GLU A 63 -3.46 -9.63 3.27
CA GLU A 63 -3.25 -9.62 1.81
C GLU A 63 -4.56 -9.30 1.06
N ILE A 64 -5.70 -9.81 1.53
CA ILE A 64 -7.03 -9.52 0.96
C ILE A 64 -7.36 -8.03 1.12
N GLU A 65 -7.17 -7.46 2.32
CA GLU A 65 -7.38 -6.02 2.54
C GLU A 65 -6.51 -5.17 1.59
N GLY A 66 -5.24 -5.53 1.40
CA GLY A 66 -4.33 -4.86 0.46
C GLY A 66 -4.79 -4.95 -1.00
N LEU A 67 -5.38 -6.08 -1.41
CA LEU A 67 -5.92 -6.27 -2.75
C LEU A 67 -7.22 -5.48 -2.96
N GLU A 68 -8.10 -5.41 -1.97
CA GLU A 68 -9.33 -4.60 -2.02
C GLU A 68 -8.99 -3.11 -2.11
N GLU A 69 -8.02 -2.66 -1.32
CA GLU A 69 -7.46 -1.31 -1.41
C GLU A 69 -6.96 -1.01 -2.82
N SER A 70 -6.17 -1.91 -3.39
CA SER A 70 -5.60 -1.79 -4.73
C SER A 70 -6.67 -1.69 -5.81
N LYS A 71 -7.72 -2.50 -5.70
CA LYS A 71 -8.87 -2.49 -6.62
C LYS A 71 -9.59 -1.14 -6.58
N GLY A 72 -9.79 -0.56 -5.39
CA GLY A 72 -10.39 0.77 -5.23
C GLY A 72 -9.54 1.88 -5.88
N ILE A 73 -8.21 1.81 -5.73
CA ILE A 73 -7.29 2.77 -6.37
C ILE A 73 -7.40 2.66 -7.90
N LEU A 74 -7.33 1.46 -8.46
CA LEU A 74 -7.39 1.24 -9.90
C LEU A 74 -8.71 1.75 -10.51
N GLU A 75 -9.83 1.54 -9.83
CA GLU A 75 -11.13 2.05 -10.29
C GLU A 75 -11.17 3.59 -10.29
N ASN A 76 -10.69 4.22 -9.22
CA ASN A 76 -10.59 5.67 -9.15
C ASN A 76 -9.63 6.26 -10.20
N GLN A 77 -8.49 5.58 -10.44
CA GLN A 77 -7.55 5.97 -11.51
C GLN A 77 -8.21 5.92 -12.87
N ARG A 78 -8.92 4.84 -13.18
CA ARG A 78 -9.64 4.68 -14.45
C ARG A 78 -10.64 5.82 -14.68
N GLN A 79 -11.43 6.17 -13.65
CA GLN A 79 -12.39 7.28 -13.74
C GLN A 79 -11.67 8.62 -13.91
N ALA A 80 -10.57 8.86 -13.19
CA ALA A 80 -9.80 10.09 -13.30
C ALA A 80 -9.15 10.26 -14.68
N VAL A 81 -8.57 9.19 -15.24
CA VAL A 81 -8.01 9.19 -16.59
C VAL A 81 -9.09 9.44 -17.64
N GLN A 82 -10.26 8.82 -17.52
CA GLN A 82 -11.38 9.05 -18.41
C GLN A 82 -11.84 10.52 -18.40
N LYS A 83 -11.98 11.10 -17.19
CA LYS A 83 -12.32 12.51 -17.01
C LYS A 83 -11.27 13.44 -17.61
N ALA A 84 -9.98 13.17 -17.38
CA ALA A 84 -8.89 13.97 -17.94
C ALA A 84 -8.85 13.92 -19.48
N ILE A 85 -9.11 12.75 -20.08
CA ILE A 85 -9.22 12.60 -21.54
C ILE A 85 -10.39 13.44 -22.09
N GLU A 86 -11.51 13.43 -21.41
CA GLU A 86 -12.69 14.21 -21.85
C GLU A 86 -12.48 15.71 -21.72
N GLU A 87 -11.82 16.16 -20.63
CA GLU A 87 -11.44 17.56 -20.44
C GLU A 87 -10.41 18.02 -21.50
N GLU A 88 -9.39 17.21 -21.81
CA GLU A 88 -8.40 17.50 -22.86
C GLU A 88 -9.08 17.63 -24.23
N LYS A 89 -10.00 16.72 -24.55
CA LYS A 89 -10.77 16.75 -25.80
C LYS A 89 -11.63 17.99 -25.93
N ARG A 90 -12.33 18.38 -24.85
CA ARG A 90 -13.11 19.64 -24.82
C ARG A 90 -12.22 20.85 -24.97
N ALA A 91 -11.05 20.88 -24.31
CA ALA A 91 -10.10 21.99 -24.44
C ALA A 91 -9.53 22.10 -25.85
N GLU A 92 -9.24 20.98 -26.52
CA GLU A 92 -8.77 20.93 -27.89
C GLU A 92 -9.84 21.42 -28.87
N GLU A 93 -11.11 21.00 -28.69
CA GLU A 93 -12.24 21.47 -29.49
C GLU A 93 -12.46 22.98 -29.31
N ALA A 94 -12.40 23.49 -28.07
CA ALA A 94 -12.51 24.91 -27.78
C ALA A 94 -11.37 25.72 -28.42
N ARG A 95 -10.13 25.21 -28.35
CA ARG A 95 -8.98 25.87 -29.03
C ARG A 95 -9.14 25.90 -30.54
N LYS A 96 -9.57 24.81 -31.17
CA LYS A 96 -9.84 24.75 -32.60
C LYS A 96 -10.96 25.72 -33.01
N ALA A 97 -12.02 25.84 -32.22
CA ALA A 97 -13.11 26.75 -32.44
C ALA A 97 -12.66 28.23 -32.31
N GLU A 98 -11.79 28.52 -31.32
CA GLU A 98 -11.24 29.87 -31.14
C GLU A 98 -10.23 30.23 -32.25
N GLU A 99 -9.38 29.31 -32.71
CA GLU A 99 -8.49 29.50 -33.85
C GLU A 99 -9.27 29.73 -35.14
N ALA A 100 -10.37 28.98 -35.38
CA ALA A 100 -11.26 29.19 -36.51
C ALA A 100 -11.93 30.56 -36.46
N ARG A 101 -12.40 31.03 -35.27
CA ARG A 101 -12.97 32.35 -35.07
C ARG A 101 -11.95 33.45 -35.30
N LYS A 102 -10.72 33.32 -34.77
CA LYS A 102 -9.62 34.27 -34.99
C LYS A 102 -9.20 34.33 -36.47
N ALA A 103 -9.19 33.17 -37.15
CA ALA A 103 -8.89 33.10 -38.58
C ALA A 103 -9.99 33.81 -39.43
N GLU A 104 -11.24 33.69 -39.03
CA GLU A 104 -12.36 34.38 -39.66
C GLU A 104 -12.36 35.92 -39.38
N GLU A 105 -12.03 36.32 -38.13
CA GLU A 105 -11.85 37.72 -37.75
C GLU A 105 -10.62 38.35 -38.44
N ALA A 106 -9.50 37.63 -38.55
CA ALA A 106 -8.29 38.04 -39.25
C ALA A 106 -8.53 38.22 -40.78
N ARG A 107 -9.40 37.37 -41.37
CA ARG A 107 -9.88 37.57 -42.74
C ARG A 107 -10.71 38.87 -42.91
N LYS A 108 -11.39 39.30 -41.85
CA LYS A 108 -12.18 40.54 -41.85
C LYS A 108 -11.36 41.78 -41.51
N GLN A 109 -10.17 41.63 -40.92
CA GLN A 109 -9.30 42.73 -40.44
C GLN A 109 -7.86 42.63 -41.01
N ALA A 110 -7.67 42.32 -42.28
CA ALA A 110 -6.35 42.32 -42.90
C ALA A 110 -5.76 43.76 -42.93
N ALA A 111 -5.24 44.24 -41.80
CA ALA A 111 -4.23 45.28 -41.69
C ALA A 111 -3.69 45.41 -40.26
N THR A 112 -2.40 45.10 -40.09
CA THR A 112 -1.41 45.48 -39.08
C THR A 112 -0.95 44.39 -38.10
N PRO A 113 0.36 44.08 -38.02
CA PRO A 113 0.93 43.04 -37.15
C PRO A 113 1.22 43.61 -35.76
N ALA A 114 0.80 42.92 -34.71
CA ALA A 114 1.22 43.15 -33.34
C ALA A 114 1.87 41.91 -32.73
N GLN A 115 2.97 42.17 -32.15
CA GLN A 115 4.05 41.38 -31.60
C GLN A 115 3.62 40.48 -30.43
N ALA A 116 4.01 39.23 -30.44
CA ALA A 116 3.81 38.26 -29.34
C ALA A 116 4.80 38.51 -28.21
N ALA A 117 4.30 38.61 -26.99
CA ALA A 117 5.12 38.64 -25.79
C ALA A 117 5.53 37.21 -25.36
N PRO A 118 6.76 37.03 -24.84
CA PRO A 118 7.26 35.68 -24.49
C PRO A 118 6.64 35.18 -23.18
N VAL A 119 6.21 33.93 -23.18
CA VAL A 119 5.84 33.17 -21.98
C VAL A 119 7.14 32.68 -21.30
N PRO A 120 7.25 32.77 -19.97
CA PRO A 120 8.43 32.27 -19.25
C PRO A 120 8.53 30.73 -19.38
N HIS A 121 9.64 30.25 -19.91
CA HIS A 121 10.02 28.85 -19.88
C HIS A 121 10.44 28.49 -18.44
N ASP A 122 9.62 27.68 -17.77
CA ASP A 122 10.04 26.98 -16.56
C ASP A 122 10.89 25.75 -16.97
N THR A 123 12.11 25.65 -16.41
CA THR A 123 13.15 24.71 -16.85
C THR A 123 13.01 23.33 -16.25
N ASN A 124 11.82 22.94 -15.75
CA ASN A 124 11.60 21.62 -15.17
C ASN A 124 11.24 20.58 -16.23
N VAL A 125 11.96 19.47 -16.23
CA VAL A 125 11.69 18.32 -17.09
C VAL A 125 10.32 17.74 -16.69
N GLY A 126 9.29 17.97 -17.50
CA GLY A 126 7.98 17.37 -17.31
C GLY A 126 6.87 18.26 -16.74
N GLY A 127 7.12 19.56 -16.46
CA GLY A 127 6.08 20.50 -16.02
C GLY A 127 5.60 20.31 -14.56
N PHE A 128 6.39 19.65 -13.72
CA PHE A 128 6.13 19.54 -12.29
C PHE A 128 6.87 20.62 -11.50
N ILE A 129 6.25 21.08 -10.39
CA ILE A 129 6.87 21.98 -9.42
C ILE A 129 7.17 21.25 -8.11
N LYS A 130 8.06 21.80 -7.31
CA LYS A 130 8.34 21.30 -5.96
C LYS A 130 7.08 21.36 -5.09
N PRO A 131 6.64 20.24 -4.48
CA PRO A 131 5.31 20.16 -3.85
C PRO A 131 5.26 20.74 -2.43
N ALA A 132 6.38 21.06 -1.81
CA ALA A 132 6.45 21.66 -0.48
C ALA A 132 7.74 22.41 -0.26
N ALA A 133 7.72 23.42 0.60
CA ALA A 133 8.93 24.04 1.13
C ALA A 133 9.73 23.05 1.99
N GLY A 134 11.06 23.23 2.06
CA GLY A 134 11.94 22.37 2.85
C GLY A 134 13.13 21.84 2.07
N SER A 135 13.93 20.98 2.73
CA SER A 135 15.12 20.35 2.15
C SER A 135 14.88 18.86 1.93
N LYS A 136 15.46 18.31 0.86
CA LYS A 136 15.46 16.86 0.64
C LYS A 136 16.30 16.18 1.72
N THR A 137 15.68 15.33 2.52
CA THR A 137 16.34 14.59 3.62
C THR A 137 16.60 13.14 3.27
N SER A 138 15.85 12.57 2.30
CA SER A 138 16.08 11.21 1.82
C SER A 138 15.83 11.10 0.31
N GLY A 139 16.66 10.32 -0.38
CA GLY A 139 16.59 10.11 -1.81
C GLY A 139 15.79 8.85 -2.20
N PHE A 140 15.55 8.73 -3.51
CA PHE A 140 14.93 7.57 -4.13
C PHE A 140 15.92 6.39 -4.22
N GLY A 141 15.43 5.16 -4.08
CA GLY A 141 16.16 3.93 -4.36
C GLY A 141 16.46 3.08 -3.11
N VAL A 142 17.43 2.18 -3.25
CA VAL A 142 17.79 1.22 -2.20
C VAL A 142 18.47 1.93 -1.03
N ARG A 143 17.93 1.71 0.17
CA ARG A 143 18.49 2.16 1.45
C ARG A 143 18.82 0.93 2.31
N SER A 144 19.54 1.14 3.43
CA SER A 144 19.90 0.04 4.35
C SER A 144 18.70 -0.70 4.96
N ILE A 145 17.55 -0.04 5.03
CA ILE A 145 16.34 -0.55 5.69
C ILE A 145 15.22 -0.90 4.71
N ASP A 146 15.20 -0.33 3.49
CA ASP A 146 14.13 -0.53 2.51
C ASP A 146 14.53 -0.13 1.08
N ASN A 147 13.57 -0.22 0.16
CA ASN A 147 13.66 0.32 -1.19
C ASN A 147 12.71 1.52 -1.32
N HIS A 148 13.22 2.72 -1.10
CA HIS A 148 12.47 3.97 -1.04
C HIS A 148 11.94 4.37 -2.43
N LYS A 149 10.62 4.41 -2.56
CA LYS A 149 9.94 4.66 -3.85
C LYS A 149 9.58 6.12 -4.12
N GLY A 150 10.14 7.03 -3.33
CA GLY A 150 9.96 8.47 -3.42
C GLY A 150 11.17 9.23 -2.91
N ILE A 151 10.96 10.49 -2.58
CA ILE A 151 11.91 11.31 -1.84
C ILE A 151 11.22 11.89 -0.60
N ASP A 152 12.01 12.21 0.42
CA ASP A 152 11.49 12.86 1.62
C ASP A 152 11.96 14.32 1.64
N ILE A 153 11.00 15.25 1.80
CA ILE A 153 11.22 16.69 1.93
C ILE A 153 10.79 17.10 3.34
N ALA A 154 11.71 17.59 4.16
CA ALA A 154 11.42 17.97 5.53
C ALA A 154 11.52 19.49 5.73
N ALA A 155 10.61 20.01 6.53
CA ALA A 155 10.62 21.37 7.07
C ALA A 155 9.86 21.40 8.39
N SER A 156 10.14 22.39 9.24
CA SER A 156 9.46 22.59 10.52
C SER A 156 8.30 23.58 10.40
N GLY A 157 7.33 23.46 11.30
CA GLY A 157 6.18 24.37 11.40
C GLY A 157 5.02 23.97 10.48
N THR A 158 4.14 24.92 10.17
CA THR A 158 2.98 24.71 9.30
C THR A 158 3.39 24.86 7.84
N VAL A 159 3.64 23.75 7.16
CA VAL A 159 4.14 23.73 5.78
C VAL A 159 3.02 23.24 4.85
N PRO A 160 2.53 24.08 3.92
CA PRO A 160 1.56 23.65 2.92
C PRO A 160 2.17 22.63 1.96
N ILE A 161 1.39 21.63 1.60
CA ILE A 161 1.66 20.70 0.50
C ILE A 161 0.77 21.11 -0.66
N ILE A 162 1.35 21.28 -1.85
CA ILE A 162 0.67 21.74 -3.07
C ILE A 162 0.77 20.71 -4.19
N ALA A 163 -0.19 20.74 -5.09
CA ALA A 163 -0.20 19.89 -6.29
C ALA A 163 1.01 20.23 -7.18
N ALA A 164 1.84 19.24 -7.48
CA ALA A 164 3.04 19.41 -8.29
C ALA A 164 2.73 19.73 -9.76
N ALA A 165 1.54 19.35 -10.26
CA ALA A 165 1.02 19.66 -11.59
C ALA A 165 -0.51 19.65 -11.58
N ASP A 166 -1.14 20.11 -12.67
CA ASP A 166 -2.58 19.95 -12.90
C ASP A 166 -2.96 18.48 -12.85
N GLY A 167 -4.08 18.14 -12.21
CA GLY A 167 -4.48 16.74 -12.10
C GLY A 167 -5.84 16.52 -11.44
N VAL A 168 -6.19 15.24 -11.27
CA VAL A 168 -7.41 14.79 -10.60
C VAL A 168 -7.01 13.98 -9.38
N VAL A 169 -7.62 14.23 -8.24
CA VAL A 169 -7.45 13.46 -7.00
C VAL A 169 -8.04 12.07 -7.21
N ILE A 170 -7.20 11.06 -7.31
CA ILE A 170 -7.64 9.66 -7.43
C ILE A 170 -7.87 9.02 -6.07
N ARG A 171 -7.19 9.54 -5.03
CA ARG A 171 -7.34 9.08 -3.66
C ARG A 171 -6.96 10.16 -2.65
N SER A 172 -7.78 10.32 -1.61
CA SER A 172 -7.53 11.17 -0.45
C SER A 172 -8.05 10.46 0.79
N GLU A 173 -7.16 9.85 1.59
CA GLU A 173 -7.54 8.95 2.67
C GLU A 173 -6.50 8.86 3.79
N LEU A 174 -6.85 8.16 4.88
CA LEU A 174 -5.94 7.74 5.93
C LEU A 174 -5.50 6.29 5.68
N SER A 175 -4.24 6.09 5.36
CA SER A 175 -3.59 4.79 5.19
C SER A 175 -2.76 4.42 6.42
N SER A 176 -2.66 3.13 6.74
CA SER A 176 -1.83 2.65 7.86
C SER A 176 -0.34 2.91 7.66
N SER A 177 0.16 2.81 6.42
CA SER A 177 1.57 3.05 6.08
C SER A 177 1.84 4.52 5.75
N TYR A 178 1.09 5.11 4.81
CA TYR A 178 1.28 6.49 4.34
C TYR A 178 0.68 7.56 5.26
N GLY A 179 -0.13 7.20 6.25
CA GLY A 179 -0.89 8.16 7.05
C GLY A 179 -1.93 8.89 6.20
N ASN A 180 -2.15 10.18 6.47
CA ASN A 180 -2.94 11.00 5.57
C ASN A 180 -2.21 11.14 4.24
N VAL A 181 -2.85 10.71 3.16
CA VAL A 181 -2.24 10.60 1.84
C VAL A 181 -3.19 11.11 0.75
N VAL A 182 -2.61 11.77 -0.25
CA VAL A 182 -3.29 12.20 -1.48
C VAL A 182 -2.54 11.62 -2.68
N TYR A 183 -3.29 11.08 -3.63
CA TYR A 183 -2.78 10.62 -4.93
C TYR A 183 -3.40 11.49 -6.01
N LEU A 184 -2.59 12.02 -6.92
CA LEU A 184 -3.04 12.76 -8.09
C LEU A 184 -2.69 12.00 -9.37
N SER A 185 -3.65 11.89 -10.27
CA SER A 185 -3.39 11.49 -11.66
C SER A 185 -3.24 12.75 -12.51
N HIS A 186 -2.19 12.79 -13.32
CA HIS A 186 -1.85 13.90 -14.20
C HIS A 186 -1.83 13.44 -15.65
N ARG A 187 -2.20 14.33 -16.56
CA ARG A 187 -2.04 14.12 -17.99
C ARG A 187 -1.22 15.25 -18.59
N ILE A 188 0.03 14.96 -18.93
CA ILE A 188 1.00 15.94 -19.41
C ILE A 188 1.53 15.47 -20.76
N ASN A 189 1.36 16.26 -21.82
CA ASN A 189 1.79 15.94 -23.19
C ASN A 189 1.31 14.55 -23.66
N GLY A 190 0.05 14.19 -23.36
CA GLY A 190 -0.55 12.93 -23.75
C GLY A 190 -0.10 11.71 -22.93
N LYS A 191 0.78 11.88 -21.92
CA LYS A 191 1.24 10.84 -21.03
C LYS A 191 0.58 10.96 -19.66
N THR A 192 0.27 9.80 -19.06
CA THR A 192 -0.23 9.72 -17.70
C THR A 192 0.93 9.66 -16.71
N TYR A 193 0.79 10.36 -15.59
CA TYR A 193 1.68 10.31 -14.43
C TYR A 193 0.85 10.22 -13.17
N THR A 194 1.42 9.66 -12.10
CA THR A 194 0.79 9.70 -10.77
C THR A 194 1.78 10.26 -9.76
N THR A 195 1.32 11.19 -8.91
CA THR A 195 2.09 11.65 -7.74
C THR A 195 1.40 11.25 -6.45
N VAL A 196 2.20 10.95 -5.42
CA VAL A 196 1.74 10.57 -4.09
C VAL A 196 2.32 11.54 -3.07
N TYR A 197 1.46 12.05 -2.18
CA TYR A 197 1.79 12.99 -1.12
C TYR A 197 1.40 12.35 0.21
N ALA A 198 2.36 11.86 0.97
CA ALA A 198 2.13 11.09 2.18
C ALA A 198 2.62 11.78 3.46
N HIS A 199 2.29 11.18 4.61
CA HIS A 199 2.60 11.61 5.97
C HIS A 199 2.03 12.99 6.34
N MET A 200 0.95 13.42 5.64
CA MET A 200 0.31 14.70 5.87
C MET A 200 -0.34 14.78 7.26
N SER A 201 -0.39 15.98 7.84
CA SER A 201 -1.17 16.22 9.07
C SER A 201 -2.66 16.34 8.78
N SER A 202 -3.01 16.90 7.62
CA SER A 202 -4.39 17.05 7.17
C SER A 202 -4.47 17.06 5.64
N ARG A 203 -5.64 16.76 5.10
CA ARG A 203 -5.96 16.77 3.67
C ARG A 203 -7.10 17.76 3.43
N SER A 204 -7.00 18.55 2.36
CA SER A 204 -7.97 19.60 2.00
C SER A 204 -8.72 19.31 0.70
N VAL A 205 -8.51 18.11 0.13
CA VAL A 205 -9.09 17.71 -1.16
C VAL A 205 -9.77 16.35 -1.07
N SER A 206 -10.75 16.13 -1.95
CA SER A 206 -11.59 14.93 -2.00
C SER A 206 -11.38 14.14 -3.30
N ASN A 207 -11.68 12.84 -3.28
CA ASN A 207 -11.64 11.97 -4.45
C ASN A 207 -12.46 12.55 -5.63
N GLY A 208 -11.92 12.48 -6.83
CA GLY A 208 -12.51 13.00 -8.05
C GLY A 208 -12.40 14.54 -8.23
N GLN A 209 -11.83 15.26 -7.28
CA GLN A 209 -11.60 16.69 -7.40
C GLN A 209 -10.49 16.99 -8.41
N THR A 210 -10.78 17.91 -9.36
CA THR A 210 -9.76 18.48 -10.26
C THR A 210 -9.00 19.59 -9.52
N VAL A 211 -7.68 19.56 -9.59
CA VAL A 211 -6.78 20.54 -8.99
C VAL A 211 -5.84 21.13 -10.04
N LYS A 212 -5.49 22.40 -9.87
CA LYS A 212 -4.45 23.06 -10.66
C LYS A 212 -3.09 22.93 -9.97
N GLN A 213 -2.01 23.01 -10.74
CA GLN A 213 -0.67 23.14 -10.20
C GLN A 213 -0.62 24.26 -9.15
N GLY A 214 0.00 23.99 -8.00
CA GLY A 214 0.05 24.93 -6.88
C GLY A 214 -1.19 24.93 -5.96
N THR A 215 -2.27 24.19 -6.30
CA THR A 215 -3.43 24.05 -5.41
C THR A 215 -3.00 23.37 -4.11
N GLN A 216 -3.37 23.93 -2.96
CA GLN A 216 -3.07 23.33 -1.67
C GLN A 216 -3.83 22.02 -1.46
N LEU A 217 -3.12 20.93 -1.16
CA LEU A 217 -3.65 19.60 -0.89
C LEU A 217 -3.85 19.35 0.60
N GLY A 218 -3.13 20.08 1.44
CA GLY A 218 -3.13 19.96 2.90
C GLY A 218 -1.84 20.46 3.51
N PHE A 219 -1.42 19.87 4.62
CA PHE A 219 -0.21 20.29 5.33
C PHE A 219 0.70 19.10 5.63
N MET A 220 2.01 19.37 5.64
CA MET A 220 3.05 18.42 6.03
C MET A 220 2.84 17.97 7.47
N GLY A 221 3.07 16.68 7.74
CA GLY A 221 2.86 16.10 9.05
C GLY A 221 3.81 14.97 9.38
N ASN A 222 3.34 14.07 10.26
CA ASN A 222 4.09 12.91 10.74
C ASN A 222 3.11 11.74 11.01
N THR A 223 2.14 11.52 10.10
CA THR A 223 1.14 10.47 10.25
C THR A 223 1.55 9.19 9.51
N GLY A 224 1.00 8.03 9.92
CA GLY A 224 1.38 6.73 9.38
C GLY A 224 2.76 6.27 9.86
N GLN A 225 3.47 5.50 9.03
CA GLN A 225 4.82 5.02 9.35
C GLN A 225 5.85 6.10 9.06
N SER A 226 6.02 7.04 9.98
CA SER A 226 6.90 8.20 9.85
C SER A 226 7.64 8.48 11.16
N TYR A 227 8.89 8.92 11.07
CA TYR A 227 9.78 9.18 12.21
C TYR A 227 10.00 10.67 12.51
N GLY A 228 9.32 11.56 11.77
CA GLY A 228 9.45 13.01 11.93
C GLY A 228 8.63 13.76 10.89
N GLN A 229 8.47 15.09 11.07
CA GLN A 229 7.69 15.90 10.13
C GLN A 229 8.37 15.98 8.76
N HIS A 230 7.75 15.37 7.74
CA HIS A 230 8.21 15.43 6.36
C HIS A 230 7.05 15.15 5.38
N LEU A 231 7.26 15.48 4.12
CA LEU A 231 6.49 15.00 2.99
C LEU A 231 7.24 13.85 2.33
N HIS A 232 6.67 12.66 2.30
CA HIS A 232 7.11 11.60 1.39
C HIS A 232 6.40 11.83 0.04
N PHE A 233 7.19 12.02 -1.02
CA PHE A 233 6.71 12.36 -2.36
C PHE A 233 7.15 11.31 -3.38
N GLU A 234 6.18 10.69 -4.06
CA GLU A 234 6.44 9.73 -5.14
C GLU A 234 6.02 10.31 -6.50
N LEU A 235 6.74 9.94 -7.55
CA LEU A 235 6.37 10.14 -8.96
C LEU A 235 6.39 8.80 -9.69
N HIS A 236 5.29 8.49 -10.36
CA HIS A 236 5.11 7.28 -11.14
C HIS A 236 4.91 7.62 -12.63
N LEU A 237 5.61 6.92 -13.52
CA LEU A 237 5.41 7.00 -14.97
C LEU A 237 4.23 6.11 -15.35
N GLY A 238 3.04 6.69 -15.48
CA GLY A 238 1.78 5.99 -15.71
C GLY A 238 0.90 5.95 -14.47
N GLU A 239 0.00 4.98 -14.43
CA GLU A 239 -0.89 4.74 -13.30
C GLU A 239 -0.12 4.16 -12.11
N TRP A 240 -0.53 4.51 -10.90
CA TRP A 240 0.02 3.90 -9.69
C TRP A 240 -0.31 2.40 -9.63
N ASN A 241 0.65 1.59 -9.19
CA ASN A 241 0.44 0.17 -8.93
C ASN A 241 1.04 -0.23 -7.58
N VAL A 242 0.48 -1.28 -6.97
CA VAL A 242 0.87 -1.77 -5.63
C VAL A 242 2.36 -2.12 -5.53
N GLY A 243 2.92 -2.70 -6.59
CA GLY A 243 4.34 -3.03 -6.67
C GLY A 243 5.25 -1.83 -6.86
N LYS A 244 4.68 -0.62 -7.15
CA LYS A 244 5.42 0.62 -7.42
C LYS A 244 6.54 0.44 -8.44
N THR A 245 6.30 -0.44 -9.43
CA THR A 245 7.32 -0.86 -10.41
C THR A 245 7.68 0.25 -11.39
N ASN A 246 6.82 1.25 -11.54
CA ASN A 246 6.96 2.43 -12.39
C ASN A 246 7.29 3.71 -11.62
N ALA A 247 7.63 3.62 -10.33
CA ALA A 247 8.12 4.74 -9.55
C ALA A 247 9.53 5.13 -10.03
N VAL A 248 9.78 6.44 -10.16
CA VAL A 248 11.06 7.02 -10.57
C VAL A 248 11.52 8.06 -9.56
N ASP A 249 12.82 8.42 -9.60
CA ASP A 249 13.33 9.54 -8.79
C ASP A 249 12.60 10.84 -9.17
N PRO A 250 11.84 11.45 -8.24
CA PRO A 250 11.16 12.70 -8.53
C PRO A 250 12.09 13.92 -8.67
N SER A 251 13.31 13.85 -8.12
CA SER A 251 14.21 15.02 -8.00
C SER A 251 14.44 15.77 -9.33
N PRO A 252 14.73 15.11 -10.47
CA PRO A 252 14.93 15.80 -11.73
C PRO A 252 13.67 16.49 -12.28
N TYR A 253 12.47 16.01 -11.89
CA TYR A 253 11.20 16.52 -12.38
C TYR A 253 10.73 17.77 -11.63
N ILE A 254 11.16 17.95 -10.38
CA ILE A 254 10.73 19.04 -9.50
C ILE A 254 11.86 20.03 -9.16
N GLY A 255 13.03 19.89 -9.81
CA GLY A 255 14.18 20.79 -9.62
C GLY A 255 14.89 20.63 -8.26
N LEU A 256 15.07 19.39 -7.76
CA LEU A 256 15.78 19.06 -6.53
C LEU A 256 17.02 18.19 -6.77
#